data_51173b68417a2615a0cdae92e69c3a48
#
_entry.id   51173b68417a2615a0cdae92e69c3a48
#
_cell.length_a   1.000
_cell.length_b   1.000
_cell.length_c   1.000
_cell.angle_alpha   90.00
_cell.angle_beta   90.00
_cell.angle_gamma   90.00
#
_symmetry.space_group_name_H-M   'P 1'
#
loop_
_entity.id
_entity.type
_entity.pdbx_description
1 polymer ?
#
loop_
_entity_poly.entity_id
_entity_poly.type
_entity_poly.pdbx_seq_one_letter_code
_entity_poly.pdbx_strand_id
1 'polypeptide(L)'
;MRAAVAILGVMAIVLSVWMLEAGRMGLSITPFKVSDGPPATLYLAPGEDPAPVVVVTHGFAGSRQLMEPFSLALARAGYMVVSFDFMGHGRNPRPMTGDVTTIN
;
A
#
# COMPACT_ATOMS: atom_id res chain seq x y z
N MET A 1 -7.66 -17.50 35.01
CA MET A 1 -6.52 -16.68 34.57
C MET A 1 -6.09 -16.97 33.14
N ARG A 2 -5.82 -18.22 32.75
CA ARG A 2 -5.44 -18.57 31.36
C ARG A 2 -6.50 -18.21 30.31
N ALA A 3 -7.78 -18.45 30.60
CA ALA A 3 -8.87 -18.09 29.70
C ALA A 3 -9.00 -16.55 29.52
N ALA A 4 -8.85 -15.79 30.60
CA ALA A 4 -8.89 -14.35 30.53
C ALA A 4 -7.76 -13.77 29.67
N VAL A 5 -6.54 -14.29 29.80
CA VAL A 5 -5.39 -13.89 28.99
C VAL A 5 -5.63 -14.22 27.52
N ALA A 6 -6.17 -15.42 27.22
CA ALA A 6 -6.50 -15.80 25.86
C ALA A 6 -7.58 -14.90 25.22
N ILE A 7 -8.62 -14.56 25.98
CA ILE A 7 -9.69 -13.65 25.53
C ILE A 7 -9.10 -12.25 25.24
N LEU A 8 -8.29 -11.70 26.15
CA LEU A 8 -7.64 -10.42 25.93
C LEU A 8 -6.73 -10.42 24.70
N GLY A 9 -6.00 -11.51 24.48
CA GLY A 9 -5.16 -11.67 23.29
C GLY A 9 -5.99 -11.68 22.00
N VAL A 10 -7.08 -12.43 21.97
CA VAL A 10 -7.97 -12.45 20.80
C VAL A 10 -8.60 -11.08 20.56
N MET A 11 -9.05 -10.40 21.61
CA MET A 11 -9.60 -9.05 21.49
C MET A 11 -8.58 -8.06 20.96
N ALA A 12 -7.33 -8.13 21.41
CA ALA A 12 -6.27 -7.28 20.91
C ALA A 12 -5.99 -7.51 19.43
N ILE A 13 -5.98 -8.78 19.00
CA ILE A 13 -5.80 -9.13 17.56
C ILE A 13 -6.97 -8.60 16.74
N VAL A 14 -8.20 -8.84 17.14
CA VAL A 14 -9.39 -8.35 16.44
C VAL A 14 -9.39 -6.83 16.33
N LEU A 15 -9.09 -6.14 17.42
CA LEU A 15 -8.99 -4.68 17.43
C LEU A 15 -7.88 -4.19 16.48
N SER A 16 -6.72 -4.83 16.48
CA SER A 16 -5.61 -4.46 15.59
C SER A 16 -5.97 -4.64 14.12
N VAL A 17 -6.60 -5.75 13.76
CA VAL A 17 -7.08 -5.98 12.40
C VAL A 17 -8.13 -4.95 12.00
N TRP A 18 -9.08 -4.66 12.91
CA TRP A 18 -10.10 -3.64 12.67
C TRP A 18 -9.48 -2.24 12.46
N MET A 19 -8.49 -1.87 13.25
CA MET A 19 -7.80 -0.58 13.08
C MET A 19 -7.06 -0.47 11.76
N LEU A 20 -6.44 -1.57 11.28
CA LEU A 20 -5.79 -1.60 9.97
C LEU A 20 -6.81 -1.43 8.83
N GLU A 21 -7.94 -2.14 8.90
CA GLU A 21 -9.00 -2.02 7.90
C GLU A 21 -9.71 -0.67 7.96
N ALA A 22 -9.91 -0.11 9.17
CA ALA A 22 -10.51 1.21 9.35
C ALA A 22 -9.68 2.31 8.65
N GLY A 23 -8.35 2.13 8.56
CA GLY A 23 -7.47 3.01 7.80
C GLY A 23 -7.80 3.10 6.31
N ARG A 24 -8.45 2.08 5.76
CA ARG A 24 -8.82 1.96 4.34
C ARG A 24 -10.26 2.42 4.07
N MET A 25 -11.10 2.52 5.10
CA MET A 25 -12.52 2.85 4.95
C MET A 25 -12.72 4.25 4.37
N GLY A 26 -13.68 4.36 3.47
CA GLY A 26 -14.01 5.62 2.80
C GLY A 26 -13.07 6.01 1.66
N LEU A 27 -12.01 5.25 1.41
CA LEU A 27 -11.12 5.45 0.26
C LEU A 27 -11.45 4.45 -0.86
N SER A 28 -11.34 4.89 -2.10
CA SER A 28 -11.32 4.00 -3.26
C SER A 28 -9.88 3.48 -3.45
N ILE A 29 -9.69 2.19 -3.30
CA ILE A 29 -8.39 1.52 -3.43
C ILE A 29 -8.51 0.54 -4.60
N THR A 30 -7.92 0.89 -5.73
CA THR A 30 -8.08 0.13 -6.97
C THR A 30 -6.73 -0.39 -7.45
N PRO A 31 -6.52 -1.72 -7.44
CA PRO A 31 -5.34 -2.30 -8.09
C PRO A 31 -5.49 -2.20 -9.61
N PHE A 32 -4.41 -1.88 -10.30
CA PHE A 32 -4.35 -1.85 -11.75
C PHE A 32 -2.96 -2.21 -12.26
N LYS A 33 -2.84 -2.39 -13.55
CA LYS A 33 -1.56 -2.60 -14.21
C LYS A 33 -1.30 -1.45 -15.18
N VAL A 34 -0.12 -0.88 -15.09
CA VAL A 34 0.28 0.21 -15.98
C VAL A 34 0.64 -0.38 -17.33
N SER A 35 -0.30 -0.48 -18.26
CA SER A 35 -0.07 -1.06 -19.61
C SER A 35 0.78 -2.34 -19.51
N ASP A 36 1.96 -2.37 -20.14
CA ASP A 36 2.95 -3.45 -19.99
C ASP A 36 3.89 -3.26 -18.79
N GLY A 37 3.59 -2.33 -17.93
CA GLY A 37 4.39 -1.94 -16.77
C GLY A 37 4.11 -2.73 -15.49
N PRO A 38 4.52 -2.17 -14.35
CA PRO A 38 4.39 -2.79 -13.05
C PRO A 38 2.94 -2.85 -12.57
N PRO A 39 2.63 -3.80 -11.69
CA PRO A 39 1.39 -3.76 -10.92
C PRO A 39 1.40 -2.55 -9.97
N ALA A 40 0.30 -1.84 -9.93
CA ALA A 40 0.13 -0.61 -9.19
C ALA A 40 -1.17 -0.61 -8.40
N THR A 41 -1.30 0.34 -7.48
CA THR A 41 -2.53 0.60 -6.73
C THR A 41 -2.80 2.09 -6.74
N LEU A 42 -4.05 2.45 -7.03
CA LEU A 42 -4.57 3.81 -6.97
C LEU A 42 -5.35 3.97 -5.66
N TYR A 43 -5.05 5.03 -4.93
CA TYR A 43 -5.79 5.43 -3.72
C TYR A 43 -6.43 6.79 -3.97
N LEU A 44 -7.73 6.88 -3.74
CA LEU A 44 -8.53 8.07 -3.97
C LEU A 44 -9.49 8.32 -2.81
N ALA A 45 -9.51 9.55 -2.31
CA ALA A 45 -10.57 9.99 -1.43
C ALA A 45 -11.85 10.27 -2.23
N PRO A 46 -13.05 10.15 -1.63
CA PRO A 46 -14.29 10.54 -2.28
C PRO A 46 -14.27 12.06 -2.56
N GLY A 47 -14.75 12.45 -3.74
CA GLY A 47 -14.83 13.83 -4.18
C GLY A 47 -14.83 13.92 -5.70
N GLU A 48 -15.30 15.04 -6.22
CA GLU A 48 -15.35 15.33 -7.66
C GLU A 48 -14.25 16.31 -8.09
N ASP A 49 -13.57 16.93 -7.13
CA ASP A 49 -12.54 17.92 -7.42
C ASP A 49 -11.25 17.26 -7.92
N PRO A 50 -10.56 17.90 -8.87
CA PRO A 50 -9.25 17.45 -9.30
C PRO A 50 -8.27 17.42 -8.11
N ALA A 51 -7.62 16.30 -7.88
CA ALA A 51 -6.63 16.12 -6.84
C ALA A 51 -5.22 16.08 -7.42
N PRO A 52 -4.23 16.70 -6.77
CA PRO A 52 -2.83 16.54 -7.16
C PRO A 52 -2.41 15.07 -7.07
N VAL A 53 -1.61 14.62 -8.03
CA VAL A 53 -1.12 13.25 -8.07
C VAL A 53 0.19 13.13 -7.32
N VAL A 54 0.27 12.13 -6.43
CA VAL A 54 1.49 11.75 -5.72
C VAL A 54 1.83 10.30 -6.07
N VAL A 55 3.06 10.07 -6.47
CA VAL A 55 3.58 8.73 -6.71
C VAL A 55 4.39 8.30 -5.50
N VAL A 56 4.00 7.18 -4.89
CA VAL A 56 4.67 6.60 -3.73
C VAL A 56 5.43 5.35 -4.17
N THR A 57 6.73 5.35 -3.95
CA THR A 57 7.60 4.23 -4.29
C THR A 57 8.24 3.64 -3.04
N HIS A 58 8.52 2.33 -3.09
CA HIS A 58 9.23 1.65 -2.02
C HIS A 58 10.75 1.70 -2.24
N GLY A 59 11.52 1.39 -1.20
CA GLY A 59 12.97 1.24 -1.28
C GLY A 59 13.40 -0.21 -1.57
N PHE A 60 14.70 -0.45 -1.50
CA PHE A 60 15.30 -1.77 -1.67
C PHE A 60 14.67 -2.80 -0.72
N ALA A 61 14.43 -4.00 -1.22
CA ALA A 61 13.74 -5.10 -0.51
C ALA A 61 12.33 -4.75 -0.01
N GLY A 62 11.74 -3.65 -0.48
CA GLY A 62 10.38 -3.23 -0.14
C GLY A 62 9.31 -3.71 -1.13
N SER A 63 8.12 -3.20 -0.92
CA SER A 63 6.97 -3.40 -1.80
C SER A 63 5.97 -2.27 -1.62
N ARG A 64 5.03 -2.12 -2.56
CA ARG A 64 3.95 -1.12 -2.41
C ARG A 64 3.09 -1.37 -1.17
N GLN A 65 2.97 -2.62 -0.70
CA GLN A 65 2.24 -2.95 0.52
C GLN A 65 2.87 -2.32 1.77
N LEU A 66 4.20 -2.27 1.83
CA LEU A 66 4.90 -1.57 2.92
C LEU A 66 4.67 -0.07 2.91
N MET A 67 4.37 0.50 1.75
CA MET A 67 4.09 1.93 1.59
C MET A 67 2.60 2.28 1.78
N GLU A 68 1.74 1.30 2.01
CA GLU A 68 0.29 1.52 2.15
C GLU A 68 -0.07 2.56 3.23
N PRO A 69 0.53 2.56 4.44
CA PRO A 69 0.22 3.57 5.45
C PRO A 69 0.45 5.01 4.97
N PHE A 70 1.52 5.25 4.22
CA PHE A 70 1.81 6.56 3.64
C PHE A 70 0.79 6.91 2.53
N SER A 71 0.46 5.95 1.68
CA SER A 71 -0.53 6.11 0.61
C SER A 71 -1.91 6.44 1.15
N LEU A 72 -2.33 5.77 2.23
CA LEU A 72 -3.60 6.04 2.91
C LEU A 72 -3.62 7.46 3.53
N ALA A 73 -2.55 7.86 4.19
CA ALA A 73 -2.44 9.18 4.82
C ALA A 73 -2.51 10.30 3.77
N LEU A 74 -1.81 10.15 2.66
CA LEU A 74 -1.82 11.11 1.54
C LEU A 74 -3.20 11.17 0.86
N ALA A 75 -3.82 10.03 0.60
CA ALA A 75 -5.16 9.98 0.01
C ALA A 75 -6.20 10.66 0.92
N ARG A 76 -6.12 10.46 2.24
CA ARG A 76 -6.97 11.14 3.21
C ARG A 76 -6.74 12.65 3.27
N ALA A 77 -5.52 13.10 2.95
CA ALA A 77 -5.19 14.52 2.83
C ALA A 77 -5.67 15.15 1.51
N GLY A 78 -6.31 14.38 0.62
CA GLY A 78 -6.90 14.87 -0.61
C GLY A 78 -6.03 14.68 -1.86
N TYR A 79 -4.96 13.89 -1.79
CA TYR A 79 -4.14 13.56 -2.95
C TYR A 79 -4.65 12.31 -3.67
N MET A 80 -4.50 12.28 -4.98
CA MET A 80 -4.58 11.04 -5.75
C MET A 80 -3.23 10.33 -5.63
N VAL A 81 -3.21 9.12 -5.07
CA VAL A 81 -1.95 8.41 -4.79
C VAL A 81 -1.83 7.18 -5.68
N VAL A 82 -0.71 7.07 -6.36
CA VAL A 82 -0.33 5.88 -7.14
C VAL A 82 0.90 5.24 -6.51
N SER A 83 0.80 3.97 -6.19
CA SER A 83 1.92 3.18 -5.66
C SER A 83 2.13 1.95 -6.53
N PHE A 84 3.38 1.60 -6.82
CA PHE A 84 3.73 0.45 -7.67
C PHE A 84 4.92 -0.33 -7.14
N ASP A 85 5.09 -1.56 -7.64
CA ASP A 85 6.22 -2.42 -7.32
C ASP A 85 7.29 -2.34 -8.41
N PHE A 86 8.54 -2.06 -8.01
CA PHE A 86 9.68 -2.16 -8.91
C PHE A 86 9.91 -3.60 -9.38
N MET A 87 10.65 -3.77 -10.47
CA MET A 87 11.10 -5.08 -10.94
C MET A 87 11.84 -5.84 -9.83
N GLY A 88 11.56 -7.13 -9.72
CA GLY A 88 12.14 -7.98 -8.68
C GLY A 88 11.58 -7.79 -7.28
N HIS A 89 10.52 -6.97 -7.11
CA HIS A 89 9.93 -6.66 -5.82
C HIS A 89 8.42 -6.89 -5.82
N GLY A 90 7.88 -7.15 -4.63
CA GLY A 90 6.45 -7.29 -4.40
C GLY A 90 5.78 -8.30 -5.34
N ARG A 91 4.74 -7.87 -6.04
CA ARG A 91 4.00 -8.68 -7.01
C ARG A 91 4.38 -8.39 -8.47
N ASN A 92 5.48 -7.66 -8.70
CA ASN A 92 5.94 -7.44 -10.06
C ASN A 92 6.49 -8.76 -10.64
N PRO A 93 5.92 -9.29 -11.76
CA PRO A 93 6.35 -10.55 -12.34
C PRO A 93 7.70 -10.44 -13.08
N ARG A 94 8.17 -9.22 -13.33
CA ARG A 94 9.45 -9.00 -14.01
C ARG A 94 10.59 -9.13 -12.98
N PRO A 95 11.57 -10.01 -13.22
CA PRO A 95 12.75 -10.08 -12.37
C PRO A 95 13.59 -8.82 -12.49
N MET A 96 14.33 -8.51 -11.44
CA MET A 96 15.36 -7.48 -11.49
C MET A 96 16.45 -7.94 -12.47
N THR A 97 16.75 -7.11 -13.46
CA THR A 97 17.78 -7.38 -14.49
C THR A 97 18.88 -6.32 -14.39
N GLY A 98 20.10 -6.73 -14.63
CA GLY A 98 21.26 -5.85 -14.58
C GLY A 98 22.22 -6.20 -13.44
N ASP A 99 23.42 -5.67 -13.51
CA ASP A 99 24.40 -5.75 -12.44
C ASP A 99 24.07 -4.68 -11.39
N VAL A 100 24.28 -5.00 -10.12
CA VAL A 100 24.08 -4.06 -8.99
C VAL A 100 24.91 -2.77 -9.13
N THR A 101 25.95 -2.81 -9.93
CA THR A 101 26.80 -1.64 -10.24
C THR A 101 26.24 -0.75 -11.35
N THR A 102 25.26 -1.22 -12.11
CA THR A 102 24.68 -0.51 -13.26
C THR A 102 23.24 -0.07 -13.04
N ILE A 103 22.64 -0.46 -11.91
CA ILE A 103 21.30 -0.03 -11.51
C ILE A 103 21.42 1.32 -10.79
N ASN A 104 21.35 2.39 -11.55
CA ASN A 104 21.20 3.75 -11.02
C ASN A 104 19.78 4.26 -11.30
#